data_172cac9ed2fead95d9448883e3d5a357
#
_entry.id   172cac9ed2fead95d9448883e3d5a357
#
_cell.length_a   1.000
_cell.length_b   1.000
_cell.length_c   1.000
_cell.angle_alpha   90.00
_cell.angle_beta   90.00
_cell.angle_gamma   90.00
#
_symmetry.space_group_name_H-M   'P 1'
#
loop_
_entity.id
_entity.type
_entity.pdbx_description
1 polymer ?
#
loop_
_entity_poly.entity_id
_entity_poly.type
_entity_poly.pdbx_seq_one_letter_code
_entity_poly.pdbx_strand_id
1 'polypeptide(L)'
;MKKKMTFALCFCNRGFMPGELIYGARDDMVKAVTDAGYDYIMMDKELTRYGGVETRDEGRLYAKWLKEHEGQYDGLIFSMPIFADENGAITALQDAGVPILMQAYPDEIGKMDFAHRRDAYCGKFSVTDVFCQYNVPFTVLKPHVVHPLSAKFQENLRDFAAICRVVNGMKRFNLGCIGARTTAFKTVRFDELAMQKNGINVESFDLSEVFEKVRTKADDDAVVLAKLEHLKNYTDFSKVPASNALTLAKVSVVLDEYIEEYHLDALALRCWNEMETYLRICPCVLLSELNDRGIVASCEIDMCSAISMRAMSLASEGPAAVLDWNNNYGDDEDKIILFHCGPVAQSLMAGKGTVTEHKMFAKNDPGSGWGCNEGRIKPMPITISNCQTKDGKIVIYASEAKFTGDPIEDGYFGCGGVAEIPHLQDKCITLAKGGFKHHTAICEGHYKDILKEAFTTYLGYEWVDIDG
;
A
#
# COMPACT_ATOMS: atom_id res chain seq x y z
N MET A 1 -14.56 -5.49 12.30
CA MET A 1 -13.17 -5.87 12.66
C MET A 1 -12.44 -6.16 11.35
N LYS A 2 -11.24 -5.59 11.12
CA LYS A 2 -10.40 -5.99 9.96
C LYS A 2 -10.17 -7.52 10.02
N LYS A 3 -10.29 -8.19 8.87
CA LYS A 3 -9.95 -9.62 8.76
C LYS A 3 -8.50 -9.81 9.19
N LYS A 4 -8.25 -10.74 10.09
CA LYS A 4 -6.90 -11.04 10.55
C LYS A 4 -6.14 -11.78 9.45
N MET A 5 -4.88 -11.41 9.23
CA MET A 5 -4.00 -12.08 8.27
C MET A 5 -3.84 -13.55 8.63
N THR A 6 -4.03 -14.44 7.66
CA THR A 6 -3.95 -15.89 7.84
C THR A 6 -2.91 -16.47 6.89
N PHE A 7 -1.99 -17.28 7.41
CA PHE A 7 -0.99 -17.98 6.60
C PHE A 7 -1.27 -19.47 6.47
N ALA A 8 -1.15 -20.01 5.24
CA ALA A 8 -1.07 -21.45 5.03
C ALA A 8 0.36 -21.92 5.32
N LEU A 9 0.54 -22.95 6.15
CA LEU A 9 1.84 -23.47 6.52
C LEU A 9 2.14 -24.76 5.75
N CYS A 10 3.26 -24.78 5.01
CA CYS A 10 3.78 -25.94 4.29
C CYS A 10 5.17 -26.29 4.81
N PHE A 11 5.40 -27.55 5.11
CA PHE A 11 6.69 -28.10 5.55
C PHE A 11 7.19 -29.09 4.52
N CYS A 12 8.50 -29.14 4.29
CA CYS A 12 9.06 -30.04 3.30
C CYS A 12 10.24 -30.84 3.86
N ASN A 13 10.37 -32.05 3.37
CA ASN A 13 11.41 -33.02 3.70
C ASN A 13 12.01 -33.65 2.44
N ARG A 14 13.12 -34.36 2.60
CA ARG A 14 13.70 -35.24 1.60
C ARG A 14 13.94 -36.62 2.24
N GLY A 15 13.52 -37.68 1.60
CA GLY A 15 13.33 -39.03 2.15
C GLY A 15 14.46 -39.66 2.90
N PHE A 16 15.72 -39.24 2.69
CA PHE A 16 16.88 -39.75 3.42
C PHE A 16 17.35 -38.81 4.56
N MET A 17 16.69 -37.68 4.76
CA MET A 17 17.01 -36.74 5.83
C MET A 17 16.24 -37.08 7.12
N PRO A 18 16.68 -36.55 8.29
CA PRO A 18 16.02 -36.83 9.58
C PRO A 18 14.64 -36.13 9.68
N GLY A 19 13.63 -36.72 9.04
CA GLY A 19 12.28 -36.12 8.88
C GLY A 19 11.54 -35.84 10.20
N GLU A 20 11.93 -36.54 11.29
CA GLU A 20 11.37 -36.30 12.64
C GLU A 20 11.54 -34.85 13.13
N LEU A 21 12.54 -34.13 12.60
CA LEU A 21 12.75 -32.70 12.90
C LEU A 21 11.58 -31.80 12.44
N ILE A 22 10.71 -32.30 11.55
CA ILE A 22 9.53 -31.57 11.10
C ILE A 22 8.50 -31.39 12.22
N TYR A 23 8.34 -32.37 13.11
CA TYR A 23 7.35 -32.26 14.20
C TYR A 23 7.58 -31.00 15.05
N GLY A 24 8.82 -30.83 15.54
CA GLY A 24 9.18 -29.64 16.32
C GLY A 24 9.10 -28.35 15.50
N ALA A 25 9.44 -28.41 14.21
CA ALA A 25 9.36 -27.26 13.33
C ALA A 25 7.92 -26.77 13.07
N ARG A 26 6.95 -27.68 13.03
CA ARG A 26 5.52 -27.36 12.94
C ARG A 26 5.09 -26.57 14.18
N ASP A 27 5.44 -27.04 15.38
CA ASP A 27 5.11 -26.37 16.64
C ASP A 27 5.77 -25.00 16.75
N ASP A 28 7.06 -24.89 16.40
CA ASP A 28 7.80 -23.63 16.37
C ASP A 28 7.16 -22.60 15.44
N MET A 29 6.76 -23.01 14.23
CA MET A 29 6.15 -22.13 13.26
C MET A 29 4.77 -21.66 13.69
N VAL A 30 3.93 -22.57 14.21
CA VAL A 30 2.63 -22.21 14.78
C VAL A 30 2.80 -21.17 15.88
N LYS A 31 3.75 -21.42 16.81
CA LYS A 31 4.05 -20.45 17.87
C LYS A 31 4.51 -19.12 17.32
N ALA A 32 5.42 -19.11 16.34
CA ALA A 32 5.94 -17.87 15.75
C ALA A 32 4.84 -17.03 15.09
N VAL A 33 3.95 -17.66 14.33
CA VAL A 33 2.85 -17.00 13.63
C VAL A 33 1.81 -16.43 14.62
N THR A 34 1.46 -17.21 15.65
CA THR A 34 0.51 -16.80 16.68
C THR A 34 1.06 -15.71 17.59
N ASP A 35 2.34 -15.77 17.97
CA ASP A 35 3.00 -14.72 18.76
C ASP A 35 3.10 -13.39 17.97
N ALA A 36 3.21 -13.45 16.63
CA ALA A 36 3.15 -12.28 15.76
C ALA A 36 1.73 -11.69 15.61
N GLY A 37 0.71 -12.35 16.17
CA GLY A 37 -0.67 -11.90 16.11
C GLY A 37 -1.43 -12.34 14.86
N TYR A 38 -0.90 -13.25 14.05
CA TYR A 38 -1.53 -13.79 12.84
C TYR A 38 -2.23 -15.12 13.09
N ASP A 39 -3.14 -15.47 12.18
CA ASP A 39 -3.78 -16.79 12.15
C ASP A 39 -3.08 -17.71 11.16
N TYR A 40 -3.32 -19.00 11.26
CA TYR A 40 -2.78 -19.98 10.34
C TYR A 40 -3.79 -21.06 10.01
N ILE A 41 -3.57 -21.70 8.85
CA ILE A 41 -4.14 -23.00 8.49
C ILE A 41 -3.00 -23.96 8.15
N MET A 42 -3.19 -25.22 8.42
CA MET A 42 -2.15 -26.24 8.24
C MET A 42 -2.78 -27.60 7.99
N MET A 43 -2.27 -28.32 6.99
CA MET A 43 -2.70 -29.70 6.72
C MET A 43 -2.41 -30.61 7.91
N ASP A 44 -3.32 -31.56 8.19
CA ASP A 44 -3.14 -32.53 9.27
C ASP A 44 -1.84 -33.34 9.08
N LYS A 45 -1.07 -33.47 10.16
CA LYS A 45 0.23 -34.17 10.15
C LYS A 45 0.14 -35.65 9.82
N GLU A 46 -1.03 -36.27 10.04
CA GLU A 46 -1.23 -37.71 9.80
C GLU A 46 -1.48 -38.01 8.30
N LEU A 47 -1.69 -36.99 7.47
CA LEU A 47 -1.95 -37.17 6.04
C LEU A 47 -0.68 -37.43 5.21
N THR A 48 0.50 -37.12 5.74
CA THR A 48 1.77 -37.32 5.08
C THR A 48 2.81 -37.86 6.08
N ARG A 49 3.88 -38.45 5.56
CA ARG A 49 5.00 -38.88 6.41
C ARG A 49 5.60 -37.66 7.11
N TYR A 50 5.74 -37.69 8.41
CA TYR A 50 6.23 -36.59 9.27
C TYR A 50 5.38 -35.29 9.26
N GLY A 51 4.22 -35.27 8.60
CA GLY A 51 3.41 -34.05 8.48
C GLY A 51 4.03 -33.00 7.57
N GLY A 52 4.87 -33.40 6.63
CA GLY A 52 5.49 -32.56 5.61
C GLY A 52 5.34 -33.14 4.21
N VAL A 53 5.73 -32.39 3.18
CA VAL A 53 5.74 -32.83 1.80
C VAL A 53 7.12 -33.40 1.46
N GLU A 54 7.18 -34.65 1.03
CA GLU A 54 8.42 -35.35 0.72
C GLU A 54 8.42 -35.91 -0.72
N THR A 55 7.24 -36.25 -1.24
CA THR A 55 7.08 -36.86 -2.54
C THR A 55 6.15 -36.07 -3.44
N ARG A 56 6.16 -36.40 -4.74
CA ARG A 56 5.22 -35.79 -5.69
C ARG A 56 3.75 -36.06 -5.33
N ASP A 57 3.45 -37.24 -4.80
CA ASP A 57 2.07 -37.59 -4.44
C ASP A 57 1.60 -36.81 -3.21
N GLU A 58 2.47 -36.64 -2.22
CA GLU A 58 2.21 -35.75 -1.09
C GLU A 58 2.09 -34.27 -1.54
N GLY A 59 2.90 -33.84 -2.54
CA GLY A 59 2.75 -32.53 -3.18
C GLY A 59 1.37 -32.34 -3.81
N ARG A 60 0.85 -33.35 -4.54
CA ARG A 60 -0.52 -33.31 -5.10
C ARG A 60 -1.58 -33.25 -4.01
N LEU A 61 -1.39 -34.00 -2.92
CA LEU A 61 -2.29 -33.96 -1.77
C LEU A 61 -2.34 -32.56 -1.15
N TYR A 62 -1.18 -31.94 -0.96
CA TYR A 62 -1.09 -30.61 -0.40
C TYR A 62 -1.70 -29.54 -1.34
N ALA A 63 -1.42 -29.62 -2.64
CA ALA A 63 -2.01 -28.73 -3.65
C ALA A 63 -3.55 -28.81 -3.68
N LYS A 64 -4.09 -30.03 -3.57
CA LYS A 64 -5.53 -30.26 -3.46
C LYS A 64 -6.09 -29.62 -2.18
N TRP A 65 -5.42 -29.85 -1.06
CA TRP A 65 -5.81 -29.25 0.23
C TRP A 65 -5.80 -27.71 0.17
N LEU A 66 -4.78 -27.09 -0.43
CA LEU A 66 -4.75 -25.64 -0.65
C LEU A 66 -5.95 -25.15 -1.47
N LYS A 67 -6.30 -25.86 -2.55
CA LYS A 67 -7.45 -25.53 -3.39
C LYS A 67 -8.77 -25.61 -2.64
N GLU A 68 -8.95 -26.59 -1.76
CA GLU A 68 -10.13 -26.74 -0.91
C GLU A 68 -10.27 -25.63 0.14
N HIS A 69 -9.16 -24.95 0.46
CA HIS A 69 -9.11 -23.83 1.42
C HIS A 69 -8.86 -22.46 0.77
N GLU A 70 -9.03 -22.36 -0.56
CA GLU A 70 -8.86 -21.10 -1.30
C GLU A 70 -9.71 -19.97 -0.69
N GLY A 71 -9.12 -18.78 -0.51
CA GLY A 71 -9.76 -17.62 0.12
C GLY A 71 -9.75 -17.61 1.65
N GLN A 72 -9.25 -18.69 2.30
CA GLN A 72 -9.11 -18.75 3.75
C GLN A 72 -7.74 -18.29 4.25
N TYR A 73 -6.78 -18.09 3.34
CA TYR A 73 -5.41 -17.65 3.65
C TYR A 73 -4.97 -16.52 2.71
N ASP A 74 -4.09 -15.68 3.20
CA ASP A 74 -3.62 -14.46 2.52
C ASP A 74 -2.20 -14.59 1.97
N GLY A 75 -1.44 -15.57 2.46
CA GLY A 75 -0.08 -15.91 2.04
C GLY A 75 0.30 -17.31 2.51
N LEU A 76 1.43 -17.80 2.03
CA LEU A 76 1.92 -19.13 2.35
C LEU A 76 3.35 -19.06 2.92
N ILE A 77 3.61 -19.75 4.02
CA ILE A 77 4.96 -19.94 4.56
C ILE A 77 5.42 -21.34 4.21
N PHE A 78 6.40 -21.43 3.30
CA PHE A 78 7.07 -22.68 2.96
C PHE A 78 8.31 -22.82 3.85
N SER A 79 8.23 -23.71 4.82
CA SER A 79 9.29 -23.96 5.79
C SER A 79 10.10 -25.19 5.41
N MET A 80 11.40 -25.04 5.41
CA MET A 80 12.39 -26.08 5.20
C MET A 80 13.13 -26.35 6.53
N PRO A 81 12.60 -27.23 7.39
CA PRO A 81 13.30 -27.65 8.62
C PRO A 81 14.59 -28.39 8.35
N ILE A 82 14.66 -29.01 7.19
CA ILE A 82 15.77 -29.79 6.64
C ILE A 82 15.82 -29.58 5.13
N PHE A 83 16.77 -30.21 4.44
CA PHE A 83 16.84 -30.19 2.98
C PHE A 83 15.52 -30.69 2.38
N ALA A 84 14.88 -29.90 1.54
CA ALA A 84 13.58 -30.19 0.96
C ALA A 84 13.66 -31.02 -0.34
N ASP A 85 12.63 -31.80 -0.66
CA ASP A 85 12.46 -32.45 -1.97
C ASP A 85 11.86 -31.46 -3.00
N GLU A 86 12.56 -31.25 -4.11
CA GLU A 86 12.13 -30.32 -5.14
C GLU A 86 10.85 -30.74 -5.85
N ASN A 87 10.67 -32.06 -6.12
CA ASN A 87 9.46 -32.54 -6.81
C ASN A 87 8.22 -32.38 -5.94
N GLY A 88 8.35 -32.69 -4.64
CA GLY A 88 7.27 -32.49 -3.68
C GLY A 88 6.91 -31.02 -3.55
N ALA A 89 7.93 -30.16 -3.35
CA ALA A 89 7.76 -28.72 -3.16
C ALA A 89 7.08 -28.05 -4.36
N ILE A 90 7.58 -28.25 -5.58
CA ILE A 90 7.01 -27.60 -6.77
C ILE A 90 5.61 -28.13 -7.08
N THR A 91 5.36 -29.42 -6.90
CA THR A 91 4.02 -30.00 -7.13
C THR A 91 3.00 -29.47 -6.12
N ALA A 92 3.43 -29.17 -4.89
CA ALA A 92 2.56 -28.60 -3.87
C ALA A 92 2.19 -27.13 -4.13
N LEU A 93 3.10 -26.33 -4.71
CA LEU A 93 3.03 -24.86 -4.62
C LEU A 93 3.01 -24.13 -5.95
N GLN A 94 3.20 -24.78 -7.11
CA GLN A 94 3.23 -24.09 -8.41
C GLN A 94 1.97 -23.29 -8.71
N ASP A 95 0.82 -23.68 -8.15
CA ASP A 95 -0.48 -23.04 -8.36
C ASP A 95 -1.02 -22.37 -7.07
N ALA A 96 -0.16 -22.00 -6.12
CA ALA A 96 -0.57 -21.47 -4.82
C ALA A 96 -1.41 -20.19 -4.89
N GLY A 97 -1.21 -19.36 -5.91
CA GLY A 97 -2.03 -18.17 -6.19
C GLY A 97 -1.86 -16.98 -5.22
N VAL A 98 -1.10 -17.14 -4.15
CA VAL A 98 -0.79 -16.15 -3.11
C VAL A 98 0.74 -16.01 -2.95
N PRO A 99 1.25 -14.94 -2.30
CA PRO A 99 2.66 -14.83 -1.99
C PRO A 99 3.19 -15.99 -1.15
N ILE A 100 4.42 -16.41 -1.42
CA ILE A 100 5.10 -17.53 -0.75
C ILE A 100 6.35 -17.01 -0.06
N LEU A 101 6.45 -17.15 1.26
CA LEU A 101 7.68 -16.90 2.02
C LEU A 101 8.52 -18.18 2.11
N MET A 102 9.76 -18.14 1.60
CA MET A 102 10.73 -19.21 1.72
C MET A 102 11.52 -19.10 3.03
N GLN A 103 11.19 -19.90 4.02
CA GLN A 103 11.91 -19.98 5.30
C GLN A 103 12.72 -21.27 5.38
N ALA A 104 13.96 -21.21 5.89
CA ALA A 104 14.79 -22.37 6.14
C ALA A 104 15.44 -22.27 7.53
N TYR A 105 15.59 -23.41 8.20
CA TYR A 105 16.21 -23.49 9.51
C TYR A 105 17.73 -23.39 9.44
N PRO A 106 18.40 -22.72 10.39
CA PRO A 106 19.85 -22.80 10.54
C PRO A 106 20.25 -24.16 11.14
N ASP A 107 21.42 -24.66 10.76
CA ASP A 107 22.07 -25.73 11.49
C ASP A 107 22.64 -25.23 12.82
N GLU A 108 22.59 -26.07 13.85
CA GLU A 108 23.14 -25.76 15.17
C GLU A 108 24.58 -26.21 15.28
N ILE A 109 25.46 -25.34 15.78
CA ILE A 109 26.86 -25.67 16.05
C ILE A 109 26.91 -26.84 17.04
N GLY A 110 27.66 -27.91 16.69
CA GLY A 110 27.78 -29.12 17.49
C GLY A 110 26.69 -30.16 17.25
N LYS A 111 25.70 -29.88 16.37
CA LYS A 111 24.64 -30.80 15.94
C LYS A 111 24.62 -30.99 14.42
N MET A 112 25.80 -31.19 13.82
CA MET A 112 25.92 -31.35 12.36
C MET A 112 26.26 -32.80 11.97
N ASP A 113 26.04 -33.75 12.87
CA ASP A 113 26.12 -35.19 12.56
C ASP A 113 24.90 -35.62 11.72
N PHE A 114 24.94 -36.84 11.17
CA PHE A 114 23.90 -37.35 10.26
C PHE A 114 22.49 -37.33 10.86
N ALA A 115 22.34 -37.50 12.16
CA ALA A 115 21.02 -37.55 12.80
C ALA A 115 20.43 -36.17 13.09
N HIS A 116 21.25 -35.12 13.14
CA HIS A 116 20.82 -33.78 13.58
C HIS A 116 20.97 -32.70 12.52
N ARG A 117 21.84 -32.92 11.48
CA ARG A 117 22.09 -31.93 10.44
C ARG A 117 20.84 -31.66 9.60
N ARG A 118 20.63 -30.42 9.29
CA ARG A 118 19.46 -29.96 8.54
C ARG A 118 19.74 -29.77 7.05
N ASP A 119 20.93 -29.28 6.70
CA ASP A 119 21.28 -28.90 5.31
C ASP A 119 20.24 -27.99 4.62
N ALA A 120 19.42 -27.29 5.41
CA ALA A 120 18.37 -26.42 4.88
C ALA A 120 18.94 -25.18 4.21
N TYR A 121 20.16 -24.77 4.54
CA TYR A 121 20.85 -23.66 3.87
C TYR A 121 21.03 -23.91 2.36
N CYS A 122 21.58 -25.06 1.99
CA CYS A 122 21.72 -25.44 0.58
C CYS A 122 20.40 -25.91 -0.02
N GLY A 123 19.53 -26.55 0.78
CA GLY A 123 18.19 -26.96 0.38
C GLY A 123 17.32 -25.81 -0.11
N LYS A 124 17.45 -24.62 0.51
CA LYS A 124 16.73 -23.43 0.07
C LYS A 124 17.16 -22.98 -1.33
N PHE A 125 18.47 -23.00 -1.64
CA PHE A 125 18.93 -22.70 -3.01
C PHE A 125 18.39 -23.70 -4.02
N SER A 126 18.38 -24.99 -3.67
CA SER A 126 17.88 -26.06 -4.53
C SER A 126 16.40 -25.84 -4.91
N VAL A 127 15.55 -25.60 -3.92
CA VAL A 127 14.11 -25.39 -4.13
C VAL A 127 13.85 -24.08 -4.88
N THR A 128 14.52 -22.97 -4.50
CA THR A 128 14.31 -21.67 -5.16
C THR A 128 14.76 -21.68 -6.61
N ASP A 129 15.81 -22.44 -6.97
CA ASP A 129 16.21 -22.64 -8.37
C ASP A 129 15.07 -23.32 -9.18
N VAL A 130 14.47 -24.39 -8.64
CA VAL A 130 13.35 -25.07 -9.30
C VAL A 130 12.13 -24.16 -9.42
N PHE A 131 11.80 -23.36 -8.41
CA PHE A 131 10.70 -22.40 -8.47
C PHE A 131 10.94 -21.35 -9.57
N CYS A 132 12.18 -20.86 -9.74
CA CYS A 132 12.54 -20.00 -10.87
C CYS A 132 12.33 -20.69 -12.22
N GLN A 133 12.73 -21.96 -12.36
CA GLN A 133 12.55 -22.75 -13.61
C GLN A 133 11.06 -22.89 -13.99
N TYR A 134 10.17 -22.96 -12.99
CA TYR A 134 8.72 -23.04 -13.17
C TYR A 134 8.01 -21.69 -13.19
N ASN A 135 8.74 -20.58 -13.08
CA ASN A 135 8.19 -19.22 -13.00
C ASN A 135 7.20 -19.03 -11.83
N VAL A 136 7.42 -19.72 -10.71
CA VAL A 136 6.64 -19.55 -9.49
C VAL A 136 7.23 -18.42 -8.67
N PRO A 137 6.50 -17.33 -8.41
CA PRO A 137 7.02 -16.22 -7.62
C PRO A 137 7.11 -16.59 -6.13
N PHE A 138 8.17 -16.13 -5.48
CA PHE A 138 8.37 -16.33 -4.05
C PHE A 138 9.18 -15.18 -3.44
N THR A 139 9.07 -15.01 -2.13
CA THR A 139 9.81 -14.04 -1.34
C THR A 139 10.90 -14.71 -0.53
N VAL A 140 12.11 -14.14 -0.55
CA VAL A 140 13.21 -14.47 0.35
C VAL A 140 13.61 -13.24 1.16
N LEU A 141 13.65 -13.37 2.48
CA LEU A 141 14.03 -12.31 3.40
C LEU A 141 15.36 -12.62 4.10
N LYS A 142 16.03 -11.57 4.58
CA LYS A 142 17.28 -11.70 5.35
C LYS A 142 16.99 -12.09 6.80
N PRO A 143 17.84 -12.96 7.38
CA PRO A 143 18.94 -13.72 6.79
C PRO A 143 18.44 -14.92 5.97
N HIS A 144 19.34 -15.56 5.17
CA HIS A 144 19.01 -16.68 4.31
C HIS A 144 18.38 -17.85 5.07
N VAL A 145 18.91 -18.18 6.24
CA VAL A 145 18.31 -19.13 7.19
C VAL A 145 17.97 -18.42 8.49
N VAL A 146 16.84 -18.75 9.09
CA VAL A 146 16.34 -18.09 10.29
C VAL A 146 15.46 -19.04 11.10
N HIS A 147 15.70 -19.12 12.40
CA HIS A 147 14.84 -19.93 13.29
C HIS A 147 13.50 -19.23 13.50
N PRO A 148 12.35 -19.92 13.39
CA PRO A 148 11.02 -19.30 13.54
C PRO A 148 10.81 -18.54 14.86
N LEU A 149 11.38 -19.03 15.95
CA LEU A 149 11.24 -18.38 17.28
C LEU A 149 12.20 -17.20 17.51
N SER A 150 12.99 -16.80 16.51
CA SER A 150 13.89 -15.65 16.64
C SER A 150 13.16 -14.32 16.46
N ALA A 151 13.69 -13.26 17.11
CA ALA A 151 13.19 -11.90 16.91
C ALA A 151 13.25 -11.47 15.43
N LYS A 152 14.29 -11.91 14.70
CA LYS A 152 14.44 -11.60 13.27
C LYS A 152 13.36 -12.24 12.41
N PHE A 153 12.90 -13.43 12.74
CA PHE A 153 11.79 -14.03 12.02
C PHE A 153 10.46 -13.31 12.32
N GLN A 154 10.29 -12.75 13.53
CA GLN A 154 9.13 -11.90 13.83
C GLN A 154 9.10 -10.63 12.97
N GLU A 155 10.26 -10.03 12.66
CA GLU A 155 10.36 -8.95 11.67
C GLU A 155 9.98 -9.46 10.27
N ASN A 156 10.55 -10.59 9.84
CA ASN A 156 10.23 -11.20 8.55
C ASN A 156 8.74 -11.50 8.37
N LEU A 157 8.05 -11.93 9.43
CA LEU A 157 6.59 -12.17 9.39
C LEU A 157 5.82 -10.87 9.18
N ARG A 158 6.22 -9.75 9.82
CA ARG A 158 5.59 -8.44 9.61
C ARG A 158 5.81 -7.92 8.19
N ASP A 159 7.05 -8.03 7.68
CA ASP A 159 7.38 -7.63 6.32
C ASP A 159 6.61 -8.47 5.29
N PHE A 160 6.55 -9.78 5.49
CA PHE A 160 5.80 -10.67 4.61
C PHE A 160 4.28 -10.43 4.67
N ALA A 161 3.73 -10.15 5.84
CA ALA A 161 2.33 -9.76 5.98
C ALA A 161 2.03 -8.46 5.20
N ALA A 162 2.94 -7.49 5.24
CA ALA A 162 2.80 -6.26 4.46
C ALA A 162 2.88 -6.53 2.95
N ILE A 163 3.81 -7.39 2.49
CA ILE A 163 3.87 -7.84 1.09
C ILE A 163 2.56 -8.50 0.68
N CYS A 164 2.01 -9.40 1.49
CA CYS A 164 0.73 -10.07 1.22
C CYS A 164 -0.43 -9.05 1.11
N ARG A 165 -0.49 -8.05 2.01
CA ARG A 165 -1.52 -6.99 1.94
C ARG A 165 -1.43 -6.23 0.63
N VAL A 166 -0.22 -5.80 0.24
CA VAL A 166 -0.01 -5.06 -1.01
C VAL A 166 -0.38 -5.92 -2.21
N VAL A 167 0.15 -7.14 -2.32
CA VAL A 167 -0.12 -8.03 -3.45
C VAL A 167 -1.60 -8.32 -3.59
N ASN A 168 -2.25 -8.74 -2.50
CA ASN A 168 -3.68 -9.12 -2.54
C ASN A 168 -4.59 -7.92 -2.79
N GLY A 169 -4.28 -6.76 -2.19
CA GLY A 169 -5.08 -5.55 -2.33
C GLY A 169 -4.84 -4.79 -3.63
N MET A 170 -3.72 -5.04 -4.33
CA MET A 170 -3.40 -4.42 -5.61
C MET A 170 -3.70 -5.32 -6.82
N LYS A 171 -3.86 -6.61 -6.63
CA LYS A 171 -4.09 -7.59 -7.70
C LYS A 171 -5.39 -7.33 -8.47
N ARG A 172 -6.41 -6.87 -7.76
CA ARG A 172 -7.69 -6.38 -8.31
C ARG A 172 -8.29 -5.35 -7.39
N PHE A 173 -8.60 -4.17 -7.90
CA PHE A 173 -9.31 -3.14 -7.16
C PHE A 173 -10.04 -2.16 -8.09
N ASN A 174 -11.06 -1.47 -7.54
CA ASN A 174 -11.85 -0.48 -8.27
C ASN A 174 -11.32 0.93 -7.94
N LEU A 175 -10.99 1.68 -8.97
CA LEU A 175 -10.46 3.04 -8.90
C LEU A 175 -11.44 4.03 -9.53
N GLY A 176 -12.06 4.89 -8.72
CA GLY A 176 -12.97 5.92 -9.18
C GLY A 176 -12.23 7.08 -9.86
N CYS A 177 -12.61 7.43 -11.07
CA CYS A 177 -12.17 8.61 -11.80
C CYS A 177 -13.32 9.62 -11.82
N ILE A 178 -13.32 10.61 -10.91
CA ILE A 178 -14.44 11.55 -10.73
C ILE A 178 -14.12 12.89 -11.40
N GLY A 179 -14.68 13.08 -12.59
CA GLY A 179 -14.45 14.21 -13.48
C GLY A 179 -13.39 13.96 -14.54
N ALA A 180 -13.26 14.88 -15.49
CA ALA A 180 -12.24 14.82 -16.53
C ALA A 180 -10.98 15.57 -16.10
N ARG A 181 -9.82 15.17 -16.62
CA ARG A 181 -8.56 15.89 -16.39
C ARG A 181 -8.67 17.36 -16.81
N THR A 182 -8.19 18.26 -15.97
CA THR A 182 -8.08 19.69 -16.32
C THR A 182 -7.19 19.85 -17.55
N THR A 183 -7.64 20.65 -18.55
CA THR A 183 -7.03 20.71 -19.89
C THR A 183 -5.53 21.01 -19.86
N ALA A 184 -5.10 21.99 -19.05
CA ALA A 184 -3.69 22.38 -18.95
C ALA A 184 -2.82 21.36 -18.18
N PHE A 185 -3.42 20.45 -17.40
CA PHE A 185 -2.73 19.57 -16.48
C PHE A 185 -2.37 18.22 -17.12
N LYS A 186 -1.51 18.25 -18.14
CA LYS A 186 -1.14 17.07 -18.93
C LYS A 186 -0.30 16.06 -18.14
N THR A 187 0.32 16.47 -17.05
CA THR A 187 1.21 15.64 -16.25
C THR A 187 0.50 14.47 -15.57
N VAL A 188 -0.83 14.57 -15.32
CA VAL A 188 -1.64 13.52 -14.70
C VAL A 188 -2.34 12.61 -15.73
N ARG A 189 -1.83 12.54 -16.95
CA ARG A 189 -2.32 11.57 -17.95
C ARG A 189 -2.08 10.14 -17.46
N PHE A 190 -3.00 9.26 -17.80
CA PHE A 190 -2.90 7.84 -17.54
C PHE A 190 -3.40 7.03 -18.73
N ASP A 191 -2.99 5.77 -18.81
CA ASP A 191 -3.45 4.78 -19.76
C ASP A 191 -4.37 3.78 -19.04
N GLU A 192 -5.67 3.93 -19.25
CA GLU A 192 -6.69 3.11 -18.60
C GLU A 192 -6.57 1.62 -18.99
N LEU A 193 -6.18 1.33 -20.25
CA LEU A 193 -5.97 -0.05 -20.68
C LEU A 193 -4.75 -0.69 -20.00
N ALA A 194 -3.69 0.09 -19.75
CA ALA A 194 -2.56 -0.39 -18.96
C ALA A 194 -2.97 -0.69 -17.51
N MET A 195 -3.85 0.13 -16.93
CA MET A 195 -4.41 -0.12 -15.59
C MET A 195 -5.25 -1.39 -15.58
N GLN A 196 -6.19 -1.53 -16.52
CA GLN A 196 -7.06 -2.72 -16.65
C GLN A 196 -6.25 -4.02 -16.82
N LYS A 197 -5.19 -3.99 -17.63
CA LYS A 197 -4.28 -5.12 -17.83
C LYS A 197 -3.60 -5.58 -16.53
N ASN A 198 -3.41 -4.66 -15.59
CA ASN A 198 -2.84 -4.93 -14.28
C ASN A 198 -3.91 -5.12 -13.17
N GLY A 199 -5.16 -5.40 -13.54
CA GLY A 199 -6.24 -5.70 -12.60
C GLY A 199 -6.89 -4.47 -11.95
N ILE A 200 -6.58 -3.26 -12.41
CA ILE A 200 -7.14 -2.01 -11.89
C ILE A 200 -8.33 -1.63 -12.77
N ASN A 201 -9.54 -1.79 -12.23
CA ASN A 201 -10.78 -1.40 -12.89
C ASN A 201 -11.05 0.08 -12.64
N VAL A 202 -11.18 0.88 -13.71
CA VAL A 202 -11.46 2.31 -13.62
C VAL A 202 -12.94 2.56 -13.83
N GLU A 203 -13.60 3.16 -12.82
CA GLU A 203 -14.98 3.63 -12.90
C GLU A 203 -15.01 5.15 -13.08
N SER A 204 -15.53 5.62 -14.22
CA SER A 204 -15.51 7.04 -14.59
C SER A 204 -16.87 7.70 -14.36
N PHE A 205 -16.86 8.84 -13.64
CA PHE A 205 -18.04 9.62 -13.32
C PHE A 205 -17.88 11.06 -13.83
N ASP A 206 -18.93 11.61 -14.43
CA ASP A 206 -18.95 13.01 -14.82
C ASP A 206 -19.24 13.94 -13.64
N LEU A 207 -18.57 15.11 -13.58
CA LEU A 207 -18.84 16.08 -12.52
C LEU A 207 -20.27 16.61 -12.54
N SER A 208 -20.94 16.61 -13.69
CA SER A 208 -22.35 17.02 -13.77
C SER A 208 -23.27 16.11 -12.97
N GLU A 209 -22.98 14.79 -12.91
CA GLU A 209 -23.71 13.85 -12.07
C GLU A 209 -23.49 14.14 -10.58
N VAL A 210 -22.23 14.40 -10.20
CA VAL A 210 -21.88 14.80 -8.83
C VAL A 210 -22.62 16.04 -8.42
N PHE A 211 -22.60 17.08 -9.25
CA PHE A 211 -23.25 18.37 -8.97
C PHE A 211 -24.77 18.22 -8.85
N GLU A 212 -25.41 17.41 -9.70
CA GLU A 212 -26.84 17.13 -9.62
C GLU A 212 -27.20 16.38 -8.34
N LYS A 213 -26.43 15.33 -7.99
CA LYS A 213 -26.65 14.62 -6.71
C LYS A 213 -26.50 15.57 -5.51
N VAL A 214 -25.51 16.43 -5.51
CA VAL A 214 -25.28 17.45 -4.44
C VAL A 214 -26.45 18.44 -4.37
N ARG A 215 -26.90 18.94 -5.53
CA ARG A 215 -28.01 19.94 -5.62
C ARG A 215 -29.34 19.39 -5.12
N THR A 216 -29.59 18.09 -5.33
CA THR A 216 -30.84 17.43 -4.95
C THR A 216 -30.89 17.02 -3.49
N LYS A 217 -29.77 17.01 -2.77
CA LYS A 217 -29.77 16.72 -1.32
C LYS A 217 -30.37 17.87 -0.53
N ALA A 218 -31.36 17.58 0.33
CA ALA A 218 -31.95 18.58 1.20
C ALA A 218 -30.95 19.11 2.25
N ASP A 219 -31.11 20.37 2.63
CA ASP A 219 -30.23 21.00 3.64
C ASP A 219 -30.44 20.40 5.05
N ASP A 220 -31.62 19.87 5.32
CA ASP A 220 -32.04 19.24 6.58
C ASP A 220 -31.98 17.69 6.53
N ASP A 221 -31.39 17.12 5.48
CA ASP A 221 -31.16 15.67 5.39
C ASP A 221 -30.31 15.19 6.57
N ALA A 222 -30.82 14.19 7.30
CA ALA A 222 -30.17 13.69 8.51
C ALA A 222 -28.75 13.12 8.25
N VAL A 223 -28.51 12.50 7.07
CA VAL A 223 -27.19 11.97 6.70
C VAL A 223 -26.22 13.12 6.42
N VAL A 224 -26.69 14.18 5.73
CA VAL A 224 -25.88 15.39 5.47
C VAL A 224 -25.53 16.10 6.76
N LEU A 225 -26.49 16.26 7.69
CA LEU A 225 -26.24 16.90 8.98
C LEU A 225 -25.27 16.09 9.85
N ALA A 226 -25.41 14.77 9.88
CA ALA A 226 -24.49 13.89 10.58
C ALA A 226 -23.05 13.98 9.99
N LYS A 227 -22.93 14.04 8.66
CA LYS A 227 -21.65 14.22 7.98
C LYS A 227 -21.04 15.59 8.27
N LEU A 228 -21.84 16.65 8.32
CA LEU A 228 -21.39 17.99 8.70
C LEU A 228 -20.78 18.02 10.11
N GLU A 229 -21.45 17.40 11.08
CA GLU A 229 -20.93 17.30 12.45
C GLU A 229 -19.65 16.44 12.51
N HIS A 230 -19.59 15.36 11.73
CA HIS A 230 -18.37 14.55 11.60
C HIS A 230 -17.20 15.37 11.10
N LEU A 231 -17.37 16.15 10.02
CA LEU A 231 -16.32 16.99 9.44
C LEU A 231 -15.84 18.09 10.40
N LYS A 232 -16.75 18.73 11.15
CA LYS A 232 -16.42 19.71 12.19
C LYS A 232 -15.63 19.10 13.36
N ASN A 233 -15.88 17.84 13.68
CA ASN A 233 -15.11 17.13 14.70
C ASN A 233 -13.73 16.68 14.17
N TYR A 234 -13.64 16.35 12.87
CA TYR A 234 -12.42 15.92 12.21
C TYR A 234 -11.33 17.00 12.21
N THR A 235 -11.69 18.24 11.82
CA THR A 235 -10.76 19.37 11.79
C THR A 235 -11.45 20.69 12.18
N ASP A 236 -10.74 21.81 12.22
CA ASP A 236 -11.31 23.11 12.63
C ASP A 236 -12.06 23.79 11.47
N PHE A 237 -13.38 23.88 11.59
CA PHE A 237 -14.30 24.56 10.65
C PHE A 237 -14.72 25.95 11.10
N SER A 238 -14.12 26.53 12.16
CA SER A 238 -14.58 27.79 12.78
C SER A 238 -14.63 28.98 11.81
N LYS A 239 -13.82 28.96 10.77
CA LYS A 239 -13.75 30.03 9.75
C LYS A 239 -14.66 29.77 8.53
N VAL A 240 -15.17 28.56 8.36
CA VAL A 240 -15.91 28.15 7.15
C VAL A 240 -17.34 28.71 7.21
N PRO A 241 -17.80 29.46 6.18
CA PRO A 241 -19.20 29.89 6.12
C PRO A 241 -20.15 28.70 6.16
N ALA A 242 -21.29 28.86 6.85
CA ALA A 242 -22.23 27.76 7.08
C ALA A 242 -22.72 27.09 5.78
N SER A 243 -22.96 27.88 4.72
CA SER A 243 -23.34 27.38 3.40
C SER A 243 -22.27 26.51 2.76
N ASN A 244 -21.00 26.92 2.84
CA ASN A 244 -19.89 26.16 2.28
C ASN A 244 -19.62 24.88 3.09
N ALA A 245 -19.74 24.93 4.43
CA ALA A 245 -19.64 23.76 5.29
C ALA A 245 -20.74 22.73 4.98
N LEU A 246 -21.97 23.18 4.74
CA LEU A 246 -23.07 22.32 4.33
C LEU A 246 -22.82 21.71 2.94
N THR A 247 -22.32 22.49 1.98
CA THR A 247 -21.97 22.00 0.64
C THR A 247 -20.87 20.95 0.71
N LEU A 248 -19.81 21.16 1.52
CA LEU A 248 -18.77 20.16 1.76
C LEU A 248 -19.38 18.86 2.31
N ALA A 249 -20.31 18.94 3.27
CA ALA A 249 -20.97 17.76 3.82
C ALA A 249 -21.79 17.02 2.74
N LYS A 250 -22.55 17.73 1.89
CA LYS A 250 -23.30 17.12 0.78
C LYS A 250 -22.37 16.42 -0.22
N VAL A 251 -21.28 17.07 -0.62
CA VAL A 251 -20.27 16.43 -1.51
C VAL A 251 -19.68 15.18 -0.86
N SER A 252 -19.34 15.24 0.44
CA SER A 252 -18.82 14.08 1.15
C SER A 252 -19.81 12.91 1.17
N VAL A 253 -21.12 13.17 1.37
CA VAL A 253 -22.15 12.13 1.30
C VAL A 253 -22.24 11.52 -0.10
N VAL A 254 -22.19 12.36 -1.15
CA VAL A 254 -22.20 11.88 -2.55
C VAL A 254 -20.98 11.02 -2.85
N LEU A 255 -19.79 11.38 -2.35
CA LEU A 255 -18.61 10.55 -2.50
C LEU A 255 -18.74 9.21 -1.77
N ASP A 256 -19.29 9.20 -0.56
CA ASP A 256 -19.57 7.96 0.18
C ASP A 256 -20.57 7.05 -0.58
N GLU A 257 -21.60 7.62 -1.21
CA GLU A 257 -22.55 6.88 -2.06
C GLU A 257 -21.84 6.20 -3.25
N TYR A 258 -20.95 6.91 -3.96
CA TYR A 258 -20.19 6.30 -5.05
C TYR A 258 -19.23 5.21 -4.55
N ILE A 259 -18.57 5.43 -3.42
CA ILE A 259 -17.67 4.43 -2.81
C ILE A 259 -18.43 3.15 -2.50
N GLU A 260 -19.63 3.27 -1.92
CA GLU A 260 -20.46 2.11 -1.55
C GLU A 260 -21.09 1.43 -2.78
N GLU A 261 -21.72 2.21 -3.68
CA GLU A 261 -22.44 1.70 -4.86
C GLU A 261 -21.51 0.97 -5.84
N TYR A 262 -20.32 1.51 -6.07
CA TYR A 262 -19.34 0.96 -7.04
C TYR A 262 -18.19 0.20 -6.38
N HIS A 263 -18.25 -0.02 -5.06
CA HIS A 263 -17.21 -0.71 -4.30
C HIS A 263 -15.81 -0.15 -4.57
N LEU A 264 -15.68 1.19 -4.53
CA LEU A 264 -14.42 1.84 -4.82
C LEU A 264 -13.40 1.63 -3.69
N ASP A 265 -12.25 1.10 -4.04
CA ASP A 265 -11.11 0.93 -3.13
C ASP A 265 -10.24 2.19 -3.03
N ALA A 266 -10.27 3.00 -4.08
CA ALA A 266 -9.58 4.27 -4.19
C ALA A 266 -10.32 5.18 -5.17
N LEU A 267 -10.06 6.48 -5.10
CA LEU A 267 -10.57 7.44 -6.08
C LEU A 267 -9.57 8.56 -6.38
N ALA A 268 -9.73 9.20 -7.54
CA ALA A 268 -9.11 10.46 -7.88
C ALA A 268 -10.20 11.45 -8.28
N LEU A 269 -10.16 12.65 -7.72
CA LEU A 269 -11.21 13.65 -7.86
C LEU A 269 -10.69 14.90 -8.54
N ARG A 270 -11.38 15.36 -9.59
CA ARG A 270 -11.13 16.69 -10.19
C ARG A 270 -11.59 17.78 -9.21
N CYS A 271 -10.64 18.57 -8.71
CA CYS A 271 -10.95 19.69 -7.84
C CYS A 271 -11.19 20.99 -8.62
N TRP A 272 -10.23 21.47 -9.39
CA TRP A 272 -10.25 22.79 -10.02
C TRP A 272 -10.52 22.70 -11.54
N ASN A 273 -11.34 23.60 -12.11
CA ASN A 273 -11.91 24.85 -11.49
C ASN A 273 -13.42 24.71 -11.19
N GLU A 274 -14.04 23.60 -11.56
CA GLU A 274 -15.50 23.48 -11.59
C GLU A 274 -16.11 23.44 -10.19
N MET A 275 -15.47 22.81 -9.21
CA MET A 275 -15.98 22.77 -7.84
C MET A 275 -15.99 24.16 -7.19
N GLU A 276 -14.94 24.94 -7.43
CA GLU A 276 -14.87 26.33 -6.95
C GLU A 276 -15.91 27.21 -7.64
N THR A 277 -16.10 27.05 -8.94
CA THR A 277 -17.03 27.85 -9.72
C THR A 277 -18.49 27.54 -9.36
N TYR A 278 -18.88 26.29 -9.33
CA TYR A 278 -20.28 25.87 -9.21
C TYR A 278 -20.72 25.55 -7.79
N LEU A 279 -19.83 25.00 -6.96
CA LEU A 279 -20.13 24.61 -5.59
C LEU A 279 -19.50 25.55 -4.54
N ARG A 280 -18.61 26.45 -4.95
CA ARG A 280 -17.92 27.41 -4.07
C ARG A 280 -17.04 26.74 -3.01
N ILE A 281 -16.54 25.52 -3.28
CA ILE A 281 -15.70 24.74 -2.39
C ILE A 281 -14.50 24.14 -3.13
N CYS A 282 -13.44 23.81 -2.40
CA CYS A 282 -12.44 22.84 -2.83
C CYS A 282 -12.54 21.58 -1.96
N PRO A 283 -12.35 20.39 -2.52
CA PRO A 283 -12.65 19.14 -1.82
C PRO A 283 -11.52 18.64 -0.91
N CYS A 284 -10.46 19.40 -0.71
CA CYS A 284 -9.22 18.96 -0.06
C CYS A 284 -9.46 18.31 1.32
N VAL A 285 -10.29 18.94 2.18
CA VAL A 285 -10.63 18.38 3.50
C VAL A 285 -11.39 17.05 3.41
N LEU A 286 -12.16 16.84 2.34
CA LEU A 286 -12.90 15.60 2.11
C LEU A 286 -11.94 14.48 1.73
N LEU A 287 -10.96 14.77 0.87
CA LEU A 287 -9.89 13.82 0.51
C LEU A 287 -9.01 13.49 1.73
N SER A 288 -8.73 14.49 2.57
CA SER A 288 -8.02 14.32 3.86
C SER A 288 -8.77 13.31 4.76
N GLU A 289 -10.07 13.50 4.93
CA GLU A 289 -10.94 12.66 5.76
C GLU A 289 -11.08 11.24 5.20
N LEU A 290 -11.25 11.09 3.88
CA LEU A 290 -11.30 9.78 3.22
C LEU A 290 -10.00 8.99 3.44
N ASN A 291 -8.84 9.62 3.29
CA ASN A 291 -7.54 8.99 3.51
C ASN A 291 -7.38 8.50 4.97
N ASP A 292 -7.82 9.27 5.97
CA ASP A 292 -7.82 8.84 7.37
C ASP A 292 -8.78 7.67 7.65
N ARG A 293 -9.87 7.56 6.90
CA ARG A 293 -10.78 6.41 6.97
C ARG A 293 -10.25 5.16 6.25
N GLY A 294 -9.11 5.27 5.57
CA GLY A 294 -8.50 4.20 4.80
C GLY A 294 -9.08 4.02 3.39
N ILE A 295 -9.86 4.99 2.91
CA ILE A 295 -10.29 5.09 1.51
C ILE A 295 -9.33 6.05 0.80
N VAL A 296 -8.50 5.50 -0.06
CA VAL A 296 -7.50 6.31 -0.77
C VAL A 296 -8.17 7.31 -1.71
N ALA A 297 -7.85 8.59 -1.52
CA ALA A 297 -8.40 9.68 -2.31
C ALA A 297 -7.31 10.65 -2.77
N SER A 298 -7.04 10.66 -4.08
CA SER A 298 -6.07 11.54 -4.72
C SER A 298 -6.73 12.77 -5.30
N CYS A 299 -5.99 13.89 -5.32
CA CYS A 299 -6.45 15.15 -5.91
C CYS A 299 -6.18 15.19 -7.42
N GLU A 300 -6.85 16.12 -8.15
CA GLU A 300 -6.52 16.56 -9.52
C GLU A 300 -6.60 15.47 -10.59
N ILE A 301 -7.43 14.43 -10.35
CA ILE A 301 -7.51 13.26 -11.25
C ILE A 301 -6.16 12.54 -11.39
N ASP A 302 -5.31 12.58 -10.38
CA ASP A 302 -4.07 11.80 -10.44
C ASP A 302 -4.31 10.33 -10.08
N MET A 303 -4.77 9.56 -11.07
CA MET A 303 -5.03 8.13 -10.96
C MET A 303 -3.76 7.34 -10.61
N CYS A 304 -2.62 7.75 -11.13
CA CYS A 304 -1.34 7.09 -10.83
C CYS A 304 -0.90 7.33 -9.38
N SER A 305 -1.09 8.54 -8.85
CA SER A 305 -0.85 8.78 -7.42
C SER A 305 -1.81 7.98 -6.54
N ALA A 306 -3.08 7.82 -6.93
CA ALA A 306 -4.02 6.95 -6.21
C ALA A 306 -3.57 5.49 -6.16
N ILE A 307 -2.98 4.95 -7.24
CA ILE A 307 -2.37 3.61 -7.26
C ILE A 307 -1.23 3.51 -6.23
N SER A 308 -0.30 4.47 -6.24
CA SER A 308 0.82 4.49 -5.30
C SER A 308 0.35 4.65 -3.85
N MET A 309 -0.58 5.57 -3.59
CA MET A 309 -1.20 5.75 -2.27
C MET A 309 -1.88 4.48 -1.77
N ARG A 310 -2.59 3.75 -2.67
CA ARG A 310 -3.24 2.48 -2.33
C ARG A 310 -2.23 1.44 -1.85
N ALA A 311 -1.15 1.24 -2.60
CA ALA A 311 -0.09 0.31 -2.23
C ALA A 311 0.56 0.68 -0.89
N MET A 312 0.82 1.97 -0.67
CA MET A 312 1.42 2.48 0.57
C MET A 312 0.48 2.33 1.77
N SER A 313 -0.81 2.61 1.59
CA SER A 313 -1.81 2.41 2.64
C SER A 313 -1.97 0.94 3.03
N LEU A 314 -1.89 0.03 2.06
CA LEU A 314 -1.89 -1.42 2.30
C LEU A 314 -0.61 -1.88 3.02
N ALA A 315 0.56 -1.33 2.67
CA ALA A 315 1.82 -1.66 3.34
C ALA A 315 1.83 -1.17 4.79
N SER A 316 1.48 0.09 5.02
CA SER A 316 1.58 0.76 6.32
C SER A 316 0.38 0.51 7.25
N GLU A 317 -0.76 0.05 6.70
CA GLU A 317 -2.07 0.01 7.38
C GLU A 317 -2.52 1.39 7.91
N GLY A 318 -1.92 2.45 7.38
CA GLY A 318 -2.17 3.85 7.70
C GLY A 318 -2.57 4.67 6.48
N PRO A 319 -2.84 5.97 6.66
CA PRO A 319 -3.14 6.86 5.56
C PRO A 319 -1.91 7.11 4.68
N ALA A 320 -2.19 7.35 3.40
CA ALA A 320 -1.23 7.91 2.46
C ALA A 320 -1.70 9.30 2.02
N ALA A 321 -0.80 10.11 1.51
CA ALA A 321 -1.12 11.43 0.97
C ALA A 321 -0.34 11.70 -0.31
N VAL A 322 -0.91 12.47 -1.23
CA VAL A 322 -0.21 13.00 -2.39
C VAL A 322 0.33 14.39 -2.06
N LEU A 323 1.60 14.64 -2.41
CA LEU A 323 2.28 15.91 -2.22
C LEU A 323 3.06 16.29 -3.47
N ASP A 324 3.31 17.58 -3.64
CA ASP A 324 4.19 18.12 -4.67
C ASP A 324 5.66 18.09 -4.21
N TRP A 325 6.58 17.81 -5.13
CA TRP A 325 7.97 18.19 -5.05
C TRP A 325 8.03 19.72 -5.22
N ASN A 326 7.75 20.48 -4.14
CA ASN A 326 7.29 21.85 -4.27
C ASN A 326 8.42 22.90 -4.26
N ASN A 327 9.11 23.09 -3.13
CA ASN A 327 10.12 24.14 -2.99
C ASN A 327 11.43 23.60 -2.41
N ASN A 328 12.56 24.13 -2.90
CA ASN A 328 13.83 23.98 -2.21
C ASN A 328 13.75 24.53 -0.77
N TYR A 329 14.55 23.98 0.13
CA TYR A 329 14.67 24.46 1.49
C TYR A 329 16.00 25.18 1.68
N GLY A 330 16.03 26.50 1.36
CA GLY A 330 17.25 27.26 1.31
C GLY A 330 18.27 26.68 0.33
N ASP A 331 19.52 26.57 0.76
CA ASP A 331 20.63 25.99 -0.01
C ASP A 331 20.95 24.55 0.41
N ASP A 332 20.08 23.88 1.20
CA ASP A 332 20.26 22.50 1.63
C ASP A 332 19.95 21.54 0.46
N GLU A 333 20.97 20.82 -0.01
CA GLU A 333 20.85 19.95 -1.20
C GLU A 333 20.03 18.67 -0.96
N ASP A 334 19.85 18.25 0.30
CA ASP A 334 19.10 17.05 0.68
C ASP A 334 17.72 17.38 1.28
N LYS A 335 17.33 18.68 1.39
CA LYS A 335 16.02 19.07 1.94
C LYS A 335 15.14 19.75 0.92
N ILE A 336 13.86 19.47 1.04
CA ILE A 336 12.79 20.01 0.17
C ILE A 336 11.53 20.23 1.01
N ILE A 337 10.70 21.21 0.64
CA ILE A 337 9.35 21.29 1.13
C ILE A 337 8.46 20.45 0.22
N LEU A 338 7.89 19.38 0.77
CA LEU A 338 6.78 18.64 0.16
C LEU A 338 5.48 19.30 0.61
N PHE A 339 4.57 19.53 -0.33
CA PHE A 339 3.38 20.38 -0.11
C PHE A 339 2.19 19.88 -0.91
N HIS A 340 0.98 20.15 -0.43
CA HIS A 340 -0.25 20.20 -1.24
C HIS A 340 -1.25 21.17 -0.60
N CYS A 341 -2.29 21.56 -1.37
CA CYS A 341 -3.26 22.55 -0.90
C CYS A 341 -4.15 22.08 0.28
N GLY A 342 -4.17 20.77 0.65
CA GLY A 342 -4.87 20.32 1.86
C GLY A 342 -5.48 18.92 1.85
N PRO A 343 -5.15 17.99 0.91
CA PRO A 343 -5.69 16.62 0.96
C PRO A 343 -4.97 15.67 1.94
N VAL A 344 -4.07 16.20 2.77
CA VAL A 344 -3.29 15.41 3.73
C VAL A 344 -4.16 14.99 4.90
N ALA A 345 -4.14 13.71 5.23
CA ALA A 345 -4.84 13.14 6.36
C ALA A 345 -4.45 13.82 7.68
N GLN A 346 -5.44 14.11 8.54
CA GLN A 346 -5.23 14.80 9.81
C GLN A 346 -4.25 14.05 10.73
N SER A 347 -4.25 12.72 10.69
CA SER A 347 -3.34 11.88 11.48
C SER A 347 -1.87 12.00 11.07
N LEU A 348 -1.57 12.52 9.88
CA LEU A 348 -0.21 12.83 9.42
C LEU A 348 0.25 14.25 9.81
N MET A 349 -0.63 15.06 10.39
CA MET A 349 -0.32 16.44 10.78
C MET A 349 0.25 16.52 12.21
N ALA A 350 1.04 17.56 12.45
CA ALA A 350 1.63 17.86 13.77
C ALA A 350 0.60 18.38 14.80
N GLY A 351 -0.56 18.82 14.34
CA GLY A 351 -1.64 19.33 15.16
C GLY A 351 -2.96 19.36 14.39
N LYS A 352 -4.02 19.84 15.03
CA LYS A 352 -5.31 19.97 14.35
C LYS A 352 -5.22 20.99 13.22
N GLY A 353 -5.61 20.59 12.01
CA GLY A 353 -5.70 21.46 10.85
C GLY A 353 -6.82 22.48 10.98
N THR A 354 -6.80 23.49 10.12
CA THR A 354 -7.87 24.49 10.00
C THR A 354 -8.35 24.53 8.57
N VAL A 355 -9.67 24.46 8.38
CA VAL A 355 -10.27 24.60 7.04
C VAL A 355 -10.29 26.08 6.65
N THR A 356 -9.64 26.37 5.52
CA THR A 356 -9.50 27.72 4.97
C THR A 356 -9.98 27.78 3.55
N GLU A 357 -10.06 29.00 3.03
CA GLU A 357 -10.28 29.26 1.62
C GLU A 357 -8.97 29.07 0.83
N HIS A 358 -9.04 28.46 -0.34
CA HIS A 358 -7.90 28.23 -1.21
C HIS A 358 -7.35 29.56 -1.74
N LYS A 359 -6.19 30.00 -1.28
CA LYS A 359 -5.65 31.33 -1.53
C LYS A 359 -5.46 31.69 -3.00
N MET A 360 -5.14 30.72 -3.86
CA MET A 360 -4.97 30.96 -5.29
C MET A 360 -6.31 31.25 -6.01
N PHE A 361 -7.39 30.57 -5.63
CA PHE A 361 -8.72 30.82 -6.21
C PHE A 361 -9.35 32.06 -5.60
N ALA A 362 -9.28 32.26 -4.31
CA ALA A 362 -9.78 33.40 -3.59
C ALA A 362 -9.20 34.74 -4.08
N LYS A 363 -8.01 34.75 -4.66
CA LYS A 363 -7.39 35.95 -5.23
C LYS A 363 -8.25 36.56 -6.32
N ASN A 364 -8.88 35.76 -7.16
CA ASN A 364 -9.67 36.21 -8.30
C ASN A 364 -11.17 36.19 -8.03
N ASP A 365 -11.64 35.34 -7.14
CA ASP A 365 -13.05 35.19 -6.78
C ASP A 365 -13.18 34.83 -5.28
N PRO A 366 -13.16 35.83 -4.39
CA PRO A 366 -13.29 35.63 -2.95
C PRO A 366 -14.54 34.83 -2.57
N GLY A 367 -14.39 33.87 -1.69
CA GLY A 367 -15.46 32.97 -1.28
C GLY A 367 -15.66 31.74 -2.16
N SER A 368 -14.82 31.55 -3.20
CA SER A 368 -15.00 30.47 -4.19
C SER A 368 -14.42 29.12 -3.78
N GLY A 369 -13.45 29.05 -2.88
CA GLY A 369 -12.68 27.80 -2.66
C GLY A 369 -12.54 27.39 -1.20
N TRP A 370 -13.61 27.32 -0.44
CA TRP A 370 -13.57 26.84 0.94
C TRP A 370 -13.42 25.31 1.02
N GLY A 371 -12.42 24.83 1.76
CA GLY A 371 -12.22 23.39 1.95
C GLY A 371 -10.77 22.92 2.00
N CYS A 372 -9.77 23.82 1.94
CA CYS A 372 -8.39 23.48 2.20
C CYS A 372 -8.19 23.13 3.68
N ASN A 373 -7.64 21.96 4.00
CA ASN A 373 -7.26 21.58 5.36
C ASN A 373 -5.80 22.00 5.61
N GLU A 374 -5.58 23.24 6.04
CA GLU A 374 -4.24 23.77 6.27
C GLU A 374 -3.61 23.22 7.56
N GLY A 375 -2.34 22.86 7.48
CA GLY A 375 -1.58 22.35 8.63
C GLY A 375 -0.11 22.12 8.30
N ARG A 376 0.62 21.58 9.26
CA ARG A 376 2.01 21.14 9.07
C ARG A 376 2.11 19.65 9.27
N ILE A 377 2.87 18.98 8.41
CA ILE A 377 3.11 17.54 8.52
C ILE A 377 4.04 17.31 9.72
N LYS A 378 3.73 16.29 10.54
CA LYS A 378 4.52 15.93 11.70
C LYS A 378 5.89 15.36 11.31
N PRO A 379 6.94 15.54 12.17
CA PRO A 379 8.20 14.81 12.01
C PRO A 379 7.96 13.30 12.08
N MET A 380 8.38 12.57 11.04
CA MET A 380 8.21 11.11 10.96
C MET A 380 9.08 10.51 9.85
N PRO A 381 9.51 9.23 9.97
CA PRO A 381 10.04 8.49 8.84
C PRO A 381 8.94 8.31 7.78
N ILE A 382 9.30 8.37 6.52
CA ILE A 382 8.35 8.21 5.41
C ILE A 382 8.93 7.34 4.30
N THR A 383 8.03 6.68 3.58
CA THR A 383 8.27 6.19 2.23
C THR A 383 7.68 7.18 1.25
N ILE A 384 8.43 7.52 0.20
CA ILE A 384 7.96 8.27 -0.96
C ILE A 384 7.82 7.32 -2.15
N SER A 385 6.77 7.46 -2.95
CA SER A 385 6.55 6.64 -4.15
C SER A 385 5.63 7.36 -5.13
N ASN A 386 5.82 7.12 -6.41
CA ASN A 386 4.80 7.42 -7.41
C ASN A 386 4.94 6.50 -8.62
N CYS A 387 3.87 6.38 -9.39
CA CYS A 387 3.89 5.64 -10.64
C CYS A 387 3.44 6.49 -11.82
N GLN A 388 3.68 5.94 -13.00
CA GLN A 388 3.14 6.41 -14.27
C GLN A 388 2.75 5.22 -15.13
N THR A 389 1.84 5.45 -16.06
CA THR A 389 1.59 4.50 -17.15
C THR A 389 2.43 4.90 -18.36
N LYS A 390 3.22 3.95 -18.86
CA LYS A 390 4.12 4.18 -20.01
C LYS A 390 4.19 2.90 -20.85
N ASP A 391 3.99 3.04 -22.14
CA ASP A 391 4.08 1.92 -23.11
C ASP A 391 3.24 0.68 -22.70
N GLY A 392 2.04 0.91 -22.17
CA GLY A 392 1.13 -0.15 -21.72
C GLY A 392 1.52 -0.85 -20.41
N LYS A 393 2.44 -0.27 -19.64
CA LYS A 393 2.93 -0.78 -18.36
C LYS A 393 2.70 0.24 -17.23
N ILE A 394 2.71 -0.24 -16.00
CA ILE A 394 2.86 0.60 -14.80
C ILE A 394 4.34 0.64 -14.44
N VAL A 395 4.91 1.84 -14.44
CA VAL A 395 6.30 2.11 -14.07
C VAL A 395 6.30 2.85 -12.74
N ILE A 396 7.02 2.36 -11.73
CA ILE A 396 6.93 2.83 -10.35
C ILE A 396 8.30 2.94 -9.68
N TYR A 397 8.44 3.88 -8.78
CA TYR A 397 9.56 3.99 -7.85
C TYR A 397 9.10 4.05 -6.41
N ALA A 398 9.97 3.73 -5.48
CA ALA A 398 9.86 4.14 -4.08
C ALA A 398 11.25 4.39 -3.49
N SER A 399 11.32 5.27 -2.49
CA SER A 399 12.51 5.56 -1.71
C SER A 399 12.13 5.91 -0.27
N GLU A 400 13.10 5.94 0.61
CA GLU A 400 12.92 6.27 2.02
C GLU A 400 13.40 7.69 2.30
N ALA A 401 12.70 8.38 3.19
CA ALA A 401 12.97 9.75 3.60
C ALA A 401 12.43 9.99 5.02
N LYS A 402 12.51 11.22 5.49
CA LYS A 402 11.86 11.63 6.75
C LYS A 402 11.40 13.07 6.67
N PHE A 403 10.27 13.40 7.29
CA PHE A 403 9.96 14.77 7.66
C PHE A 403 10.74 15.15 8.91
N THR A 404 11.41 16.32 8.87
CA THR A 404 12.32 16.74 9.92
C THR A 404 11.65 17.55 11.03
N GLY A 405 10.54 18.22 10.69
CA GLY A 405 9.91 19.21 11.58
C GLY A 405 10.57 20.59 11.53
N ASP A 406 11.50 20.80 10.62
CA ASP A 406 12.08 22.13 10.41
C ASP A 406 10.99 23.15 10.06
N PRO A 407 11.14 24.44 10.46
CA PRO A 407 10.12 25.44 10.27
C PRO A 407 9.91 25.78 8.79
N ILE A 408 8.67 26.01 8.42
CA ILE A 408 8.29 26.63 7.14
C ILE A 408 7.83 28.06 7.44
N GLU A 409 8.14 28.99 6.54
CA GLU A 409 7.84 30.41 6.71
C GLU A 409 6.36 30.67 7.08
N ASP A 410 6.15 31.71 7.88
CA ASP A 410 4.81 32.19 8.20
C ASP A 410 4.11 32.66 6.90
N GLY A 411 2.86 32.27 6.74
CA GLY A 411 2.10 32.59 5.52
C GLY A 411 2.19 31.56 4.42
N TYR A 412 3.01 30.54 4.52
CA TYR A 412 2.97 29.37 3.65
C TYR A 412 1.64 28.63 3.86
N PHE A 413 0.77 28.66 2.85
CA PHE A 413 -0.58 28.09 2.94
C PHE A 413 -0.59 26.56 2.68
N GLY A 414 -1.76 25.94 2.86
CA GLY A 414 -1.95 24.53 2.59
C GLY A 414 -1.30 23.61 3.64
N CYS A 415 -0.98 22.41 3.23
CA CYS A 415 -0.37 21.41 4.08
C CYS A 415 1.03 21.04 3.57
N GLY A 416 2.05 21.22 4.40
CA GLY A 416 3.42 20.97 4.00
C GLY A 416 4.33 20.58 5.14
N GLY A 417 5.49 20.02 4.80
CA GLY A 417 6.56 19.67 5.71
C GLY A 417 7.92 19.71 5.03
N VAL A 418 8.98 19.95 5.81
CA VAL A 418 10.36 19.85 5.31
C VAL A 418 10.77 18.38 5.35
N ALA A 419 11.03 17.82 4.18
CA ALA A 419 11.53 16.45 4.04
C ALA A 419 13.04 16.44 3.79
N GLU A 420 13.75 15.61 4.52
CA GLU A 420 15.15 15.26 4.26
C GLU A 420 15.18 13.96 3.46
N ILE A 421 15.75 14.01 2.27
CA ILE A 421 15.79 12.91 1.29
C ILE A 421 17.24 12.70 0.89
N PRO A 422 17.90 11.62 1.31
CA PRO A 422 19.30 11.37 0.95
C PRO A 422 19.52 11.37 -0.57
N HIS A 423 20.56 12.02 -1.05
CA HIS A 423 20.88 12.16 -2.48
C HIS A 423 19.74 12.76 -3.32
N LEU A 424 19.03 13.74 -2.76
CA LEU A 424 17.87 14.37 -3.37
C LEU A 424 18.12 14.86 -4.80
N GLN A 425 19.26 15.49 -5.06
CA GLN A 425 19.57 16.07 -6.39
C GLN A 425 19.68 14.98 -7.47
N ASP A 426 20.33 13.85 -7.18
CA ASP A 426 20.44 12.72 -8.11
C ASP A 426 19.08 12.06 -8.36
N LYS A 427 18.27 11.94 -7.31
CA LYS A 427 16.89 11.45 -7.42
C LYS A 427 16.03 12.38 -8.30
N CYS A 428 16.12 13.69 -8.11
CA CYS A 428 15.41 14.67 -8.94
C CYS A 428 15.82 14.55 -10.42
N ILE A 429 17.10 14.36 -10.71
CA ILE A 429 17.60 14.17 -12.08
C ILE A 429 17.02 12.88 -12.67
N THR A 430 17.04 11.78 -11.91
CA THR A 430 16.52 10.49 -12.34
C THR A 430 15.01 10.56 -12.61
N LEU A 431 14.24 11.16 -11.70
CA LEU A 431 12.79 11.34 -11.84
C LEU A 431 12.44 12.24 -13.04
N ALA A 432 13.16 13.36 -13.20
CA ALA A 432 12.92 14.28 -14.31
C ALA A 432 13.20 13.63 -15.66
N LYS A 433 14.34 12.93 -15.81
CA LYS A 433 14.70 12.18 -17.04
C LYS A 433 13.79 10.97 -17.27
N GLY A 434 13.29 10.33 -16.21
CA GLY A 434 12.32 9.24 -16.25
C GLY A 434 10.91 9.69 -16.68
N GLY A 435 10.65 11.01 -16.65
CA GLY A 435 9.36 11.60 -17.01
C GLY A 435 8.32 11.45 -15.90
N PHE A 436 8.76 11.32 -14.64
CA PHE A 436 7.84 11.32 -13.49
C PHE A 436 7.32 12.73 -13.23
N LYS A 437 6.09 12.78 -12.75
CA LYS A 437 5.39 14.04 -12.46
C LYS A 437 5.89 14.70 -11.18
N HIS A 438 5.45 15.94 -10.92
CA HIS A 438 5.77 16.69 -9.71
C HIS A 438 5.05 16.18 -8.45
N HIS A 439 4.08 15.27 -8.57
CA HIS A 439 3.45 14.62 -7.43
C HIS A 439 4.28 13.44 -6.93
N THR A 440 4.31 13.26 -5.62
CA THR A 440 4.75 12.03 -4.95
C THR A 440 3.73 11.63 -3.89
N ALA A 441 3.49 10.33 -3.74
CA ALA A 441 2.73 9.82 -2.61
C ALA A 441 3.67 9.59 -1.42
N ILE A 442 3.14 9.77 -0.21
CA ILE A 442 3.86 9.48 1.04
C ILE A 442 3.00 8.62 1.97
N CYS A 443 3.65 7.80 2.80
CA CYS A 443 3.07 7.22 4.00
C CYS A 443 4.08 7.25 5.14
N GLU A 444 3.61 7.16 6.38
CA GLU A 444 4.49 7.04 7.55
C GLU A 444 5.16 5.66 7.59
N GLY A 445 6.47 5.60 7.85
CA GLY A 445 7.26 4.39 7.94
C GLY A 445 8.11 4.09 6.70
N HIS A 446 8.92 3.03 6.79
CA HIS A 446 9.85 2.60 5.76
C HIS A 446 9.35 1.29 5.12
N TYR A 447 8.88 1.36 3.88
CA TYR A 447 8.26 0.25 3.14
C TYR A 447 8.83 0.05 1.73
N LYS A 448 9.94 0.71 1.38
CA LYS A 448 10.54 0.61 0.04
C LYS A 448 10.74 -0.83 -0.41
N ASP A 449 11.41 -1.64 0.42
CA ASP A 449 11.75 -3.01 0.06
C ASP A 449 10.50 -3.90 -0.04
N ILE A 450 9.51 -3.68 0.81
CA ILE A 450 8.21 -4.35 0.77
C ILE A 450 7.46 -4.03 -0.52
N LEU A 451 7.40 -2.76 -0.90
CA LEU A 451 6.77 -2.31 -2.14
C LEU A 451 7.52 -2.85 -3.36
N LYS A 452 8.86 -2.78 -3.37
CA LYS A 452 9.69 -3.33 -4.44
C LYS A 452 9.40 -4.80 -4.66
N GLU A 453 9.42 -5.60 -3.57
CA GLU A 453 9.14 -7.03 -3.63
C GLU A 453 7.73 -7.30 -4.18
N ALA A 454 6.71 -6.62 -3.66
CA ALA A 454 5.34 -6.78 -4.13
C ALA A 454 5.18 -6.44 -5.61
N PHE A 455 5.74 -5.32 -6.05
CA PHE A 455 5.59 -4.83 -7.42
C PHE A 455 6.35 -5.68 -8.44
N THR A 456 7.60 -6.02 -8.16
CA THR A 456 8.46 -6.70 -9.13
C THR A 456 8.26 -8.20 -9.15
N THR A 457 8.08 -8.83 -8.00
CA THR A 457 7.97 -10.28 -7.87
C THR A 457 6.56 -10.79 -8.19
N TYR A 458 5.51 -10.04 -7.79
CA TYR A 458 4.13 -10.55 -7.87
C TYR A 458 3.22 -9.78 -8.82
N LEU A 459 3.37 -8.47 -8.94
CA LEU A 459 2.46 -7.63 -9.72
C LEU A 459 2.98 -7.30 -11.13
N GLY A 460 4.27 -7.55 -11.41
CA GLY A 460 4.86 -7.33 -12.74
C GLY A 460 5.00 -5.86 -13.15
N TYR A 461 5.06 -4.95 -12.17
CA TYR A 461 5.31 -3.52 -12.42
C TYR A 461 6.79 -3.29 -12.75
N GLU A 462 7.07 -2.32 -13.59
CA GLU A 462 8.42 -1.92 -13.93
C GLU A 462 8.99 -1.01 -12.83
N TRP A 463 10.09 -1.44 -12.23
CA TRP A 463 10.73 -0.70 -11.14
C TRP A 463 11.79 0.26 -11.65
N VAL A 464 11.76 1.50 -11.16
CA VAL A 464 12.84 2.47 -11.36
C VAL A 464 13.58 2.64 -10.04
N ASP A 465 14.86 2.29 -10.04
CA ASP A 465 15.71 2.54 -8.88
C ASP A 465 16.17 4.01 -8.91
N ILE A 466 15.76 4.76 -7.88
CA ILE A 466 16.14 6.17 -7.75
C ILE A 466 17.17 6.40 -6.64
N ASP A 467 17.59 5.35 -5.94
CA ASP A 467 18.55 5.44 -4.85
C ASP A 467 20.01 5.23 -5.32
N GLY A 468 20.23 4.79 -6.57
CA GLY A 468 21.54 4.58 -7.20
C GLY A 468 21.97 3.13 -7.21
#